data_a08296b9f2aabecc3a836d200f8fae43
#
_entry.id   a08296b9f2aabecc3a836d200f8fae43
#
_cell.length_a   1.000
_cell.length_b   1.000
_cell.length_c   1.000
_cell.angle_alpha   90.00
_cell.angle_beta   90.00
_cell.angle_gamma   90.00
#
_symmetry.space_group_name_H-M   'P 1'
#
loop_
_entity.id
_entity.type
_entity.pdbx_description
1 polymer ?
#
loop_
_entity_poly.entity_id
_entity_poly.type
_entity_poly.pdbx_seq_one_letter_code
_entity_poly.pdbx_strand_id
1 'polypeptide(L)'
;MASVRQWWRRAAAALKDRRSLLLARLRPRRVVSWHHRELEACVIRATSHDDRWMDYRSAARVFAWARASPSFLRPVMSALARRARRTRCWVVALKSLMIAHGLLLRSGLPPRAGRVPFELADFRDWSSPLPAARSLAFSAFVRAYFRFLDYHSLFSAQEDTDGGGGGCSDPQTALLDRIAKNQFLLELLLQIRPYGDGMEVPLVLEAMDCALVEIFQVYGEICTRIARFLVSGVPGPTKPPMRKAAAAAGVKVLWRAAEQSAQLLSYFELCRGLGVVNARKLPAAFVRLKHDDVRDLERILMGDALDDTGDEAEEQGAATADLKDTGSTLRPTSTVTTTDWVAFDEEKSNASVVACGGGSKGHVDVGNHWNPFVAMAG
;
A
#
# COMPACT_ATOMS: atom_id res chain seq x y z
N MET A 1 -8.93 11.75 38.38
CA MET A 1 -9.38 10.33 38.25
C MET A 1 -8.95 9.65 36.95
N ALA A 2 -8.79 10.35 35.83
CA ALA A 2 -8.32 9.77 34.56
C ALA A 2 -6.91 9.13 34.65
N SER A 3 -5.99 9.73 35.38
CA SER A 3 -4.58 9.30 35.55
C SER A 3 -4.47 7.94 36.23
N VAL A 4 -5.25 7.68 37.29
CA VAL A 4 -5.21 6.41 38.05
C VAL A 4 -5.74 5.25 37.17
N ARG A 5 -6.82 5.44 36.45
CA ARG A 5 -7.36 4.43 35.49
C ARG A 5 -6.36 4.13 34.40
N GLN A 6 -5.63 5.12 33.90
CA GLN A 6 -4.61 4.94 32.87
C GLN A 6 -3.40 4.18 33.41
N TRP A 7 -2.98 4.44 34.65
CA TRP A 7 -1.92 3.70 35.32
C TRP A 7 -2.28 2.21 35.47
N TRP A 8 -3.48 1.90 35.97
CA TRP A 8 -3.95 0.52 36.10
C TRP A 8 -4.02 -0.22 34.77
N ARG A 9 -4.43 0.44 33.68
CA ARG A 9 -4.42 -0.15 32.33
C ARG A 9 -3.01 -0.53 31.90
N ARG A 10 -2.03 0.36 32.10
CA ARG A 10 -0.62 0.12 31.79
C ARG A 10 -0.05 -1.02 32.62
N ALA A 11 -0.33 -1.06 33.91
CA ALA A 11 0.09 -2.14 34.78
C ALA A 11 -0.49 -3.49 34.35
N ALA A 12 -1.79 -3.54 34.03
CA ALA A 12 -2.43 -4.75 33.50
C ALA A 12 -1.87 -5.18 32.13
N ALA A 13 -1.59 -4.23 31.25
CA ALA A 13 -0.94 -4.47 29.96
C ALA A 13 0.46 -5.07 30.14
N ALA A 14 1.29 -4.47 31.00
CA ALA A 14 2.64 -4.96 31.31
C ALA A 14 2.61 -6.36 31.93
N LEU A 15 1.61 -6.66 32.77
CA LEU A 15 1.44 -7.98 33.36
C LEU A 15 1.09 -9.04 32.31
N LYS A 16 0.20 -8.72 31.36
CA LYS A 16 -0.13 -9.61 30.22
C LYS A 16 1.11 -9.91 29.36
N ASP A 17 1.94 -8.92 29.10
CA ASP A 17 3.16 -9.10 28.32
C ASP A 17 4.21 -9.91 29.08
N ARG A 18 4.41 -9.67 30.39
CA ARG A 18 5.28 -10.50 31.25
C ARG A 18 4.82 -11.95 31.28
N ARG A 19 3.51 -12.20 31.42
CA ARG A 19 2.96 -13.56 31.37
C ARG A 19 3.24 -14.22 30.02
N SER A 20 3.05 -13.50 28.92
CA SER A 20 3.32 -14.02 27.58
C SER A 20 4.81 -14.38 27.39
N LEU A 21 5.73 -13.56 27.91
CA LEU A 21 7.17 -13.82 27.89
C LEU A 21 7.55 -15.03 28.75
N LEU A 22 6.97 -15.18 29.94
CA LEU A 22 7.20 -16.34 30.79
C LEU A 22 6.73 -17.62 30.11
N LEU A 23 5.54 -17.63 29.54
CA LEU A 23 5.01 -18.78 28.80
C LEU A 23 5.87 -19.15 27.58
N ALA A 24 6.44 -18.17 26.88
CA ALA A 24 7.38 -18.43 25.79
C ALA A 24 8.69 -19.06 26.29
N ARG A 25 9.16 -18.67 27.47
CA ARG A 25 10.38 -19.25 28.13
C ARG A 25 10.17 -20.67 28.64
N LEU A 26 8.98 -20.99 29.15
CA LEU A 26 8.65 -22.28 29.77
C LEU A 26 8.36 -23.39 28.75
N ARG A 27 8.30 -23.10 27.46
CA ARG A 27 8.12 -24.12 26.42
C ARG A 27 9.22 -25.17 26.48
N PRO A 28 8.90 -26.48 26.39
CA PRO A 28 9.87 -27.57 26.56
C PRO A 28 10.99 -27.48 25.52
N ARG A 29 12.23 -27.64 25.98
CA ARG A 29 13.47 -27.51 25.21
C ARG A 29 13.59 -28.49 24.03
N ARG A 30 12.87 -29.61 24.06
CA ARG A 30 12.97 -30.68 23.06
C ARG A 30 12.42 -30.30 21.66
N VAL A 31 11.61 -29.24 21.54
CA VAL A 31 10.90 -28.89 20.30
C VAL A 31 11.38 -27.59 19.68
N VAL A 32 12.12 -26.74 20.42
CA VAL A 32 12.39 -25.37 19.97
C VAL A 32 13.83 -24.94 20.28
N SER A 33 14.62 -24.63 19.25
CA SER A 33 15.94 -24.01 19.36
C SER A 33 15.90 -22.72 20.19
N TRP A 34 17.01 -22.36 20.86
CA TRP A 34 17.10 -21.13 21.67
C TRP A 34 16.83 -19.87 20.81
N HIS A 35 17.22 -19.88 19.54
CA HIS A 35 16.93 -18.81 18.57
C HIS A 35 15.41 -18.56 18.41
N HIS A 36 14.62 -19.61 18.36
CA HIS A 36 13.16 -19.47 18.24
C HIS A 36 12.53 -18.84 19.51
N ARG A 37 13.10 -19.09 20.68
CA ARG A 37 12.61 -18.47 21.92
C ARG A 37 12.93 -16.99 21.97
N GLU A 38 14.14 -16.63 21.59
CA GLU A 38 14.54 -15.23 21.53
C GLU A 38 13.73 -14.46 20.48
N LEU A 39 13.52 -15.06 19.32
CA LEU A 39 12.65 -14.54 18.26
C LEU A 39 11.21 -14.34 18.79
N GLU A 40 10.62 -15.36 19.42
CA GLU A 40 9.28 -15.26 20.00
C GLU A 40 9.22 -14.16 21.07
N ALA A 41 10.25 -14.03 21.91
CA ALA A 41 10.34 -12.97 22.90
C ALA A 41 10.44 -11.58 22.27
N CYS A 42 11.17 -11.41 21.17
CA CYS A 42 11.24 -10.15 20.43
C CYS A 42 9.89 -9.81 19.79
N VAL A 43 9.21 -10.78 19.19
CA VAL A 43 7.87 -10.58 18.64
C VAL A 43 6.89 -10.14 19.74
N ILE A 44 6.93 -10.78 20.93
CA ILE A 44 6.05 -10.41 22.06
C ILE A 44 6.32 -8.97 22.52
N ARG A 45 7.59 -8.57 22.63
CA ARG A 45 7.96 -7.21 23.04
C ARG A 45 7.56 -6.18 21.98
N ALA A 46 7.87 -6.44 20.70
CA ALA A 46 7.50 -5.58 19.60
C ALA A 46 5.98 -5.39 19.47
N THR A 47 5.20 -6.44 19.80
CA THR A 47 3.73 -6.40 19.81
C THR A 47 3.17 -6.25 21.23
N SER A 48 3.81 -5.45 22.08
CA SER A 48 3.35 -5.18 23.44
C SER A 48 1.97 -4.49 23.46
N HIS A 49 1.31 -4.53 24.63
CA HIS A 49 0.00 -3.89 24.83
C HIS A 49 0.09 -2.37 25.10
N ASP A 50 1.27 -1.75 25.00
CA ASP A 50 1.43 -0.30 25.09
C ASP A 50 0.84 0.35 23.82
N ASP A 51 -0.14 1.25 23.98
CA ASP A 51 -0.87 1.92 22.90
C ASP A 51 -0.17 3.18 22.36
N ARG A 52 0.96 3.59 22.93
CA ARG A 52 1.66 4.81 22.55
C ARG A 52 2.58 4.61 21.34
N TRP A 53 3.39 3.55 21.35
CA TRP A 53 4.37 3.25 20.31
C TRP A 53 4.76 1.78 20.27
N MET A 54 5.41 1.41 19.20
CA MET A 54 6.02 0.10 19.06
C MET A 54 7.38 0.05 19.81
N ASP A 55 7.76 -1.11 20.32
CA ASP A 55 9.15 -1.34 20.72
C ASP A 55 10.01 -1.55 19.45
N TYR A 56 10.53 -0.43 18.92
CA TYR A 56 11.34 -0.43 17.69
C TYR A 56 12.62 -1.23 17.80
N ARG A 57 13.21 -1.32 19.00
CA ARG A 57 14.40 -2.13 19.23
C ARG A 57 14.11 -3.61 19.00
N SER A 58 13.01 -4.11 19.54
CA SER A 58 12.59 -5.49 19.34
C SER A 58 12.10 -5.71 17.90
N ALA A 59 11.39 -4.77 17.30
CA ALA A 59 10.97 -4.84 15.89
C ALA A 59 12.19 -4.89 14.95
N ALA A 60 13.18 -4.01 15.14
CA ALA A 60 14.41 -4.02 14.34
C ALA A 60 15.17 -5.36 14.42
N ARG A 61 15.18 -6.01 15.58
CA ARG A 61 15.76 -7.37 15.70
C ARG A 61 14.98 -8.41 14.92
N VAL A 62 13.65 -8.33 14.92
CA VAL A 62 12.79 -9.22 14.10
C VAL A 62 13.11 -9.07 12.62
N PHE A 63 13.22 -7.83 12.14
CA PHE A 63 13.61 -7.54 10.76
C PHE A 63 15.05 -7.97 10.44
N ALA A 64 15.98 -7.78 11.37
CA ALA A 64 17.37 -8.21 11.18
C ALA A 64 17.48 -9.72 10.98
N TRP A 65 16.72 -10.53 11.75
CA TRP A 65 16.69 -11.98 11.52
C TRP A 65 16.08 -12.36 10.17
N ALA A 66 14.97 -11.73 9.79
CA ALA A 66 14.35 -12.02 8.50
C ALA A 66 15.28 -11.70 7.32
N ARG A 67 16.11 -10.65 7.44
CA ARG A 67 17.12 -10.29 6.42
C ARG A 67 18.34 -11.20 6.46
N ALA A 68 18.76 -11.65 7.64
CA ALA A 68 19.94 -12.51 7.77
C ALA A 68 19.78 -13.86 7.07
N SER A 69 18.56 -14.42 7.07
CA SER A 69 18.26 -15.65 6.34
C SER A 69 16.77 -15.79 6.06
N PRO A 70 16.37 -16.12 4.82
CA PRO A 70 14.99 -16.44 4.46
C PRO A 70 14.36 -17.55 5.32
N SER A 71 15.19 -18.43 5.90
CA SER A 71 14.73 -19.51 6.79
C SER A 71 14.08 -18.98 8.08
N PHE A 72 14.41 -17.78 8.52
CA PHE A 72 13.80 -17.15 9.70
C PHE A 72 12.43 -16.51 9.42
N LEU A 73 12.09 -16.20 8.17
CA LEU A 73 10.82 -15.60 7.83
C LEU A 73 9.63 -16.47 8.31
N ARG A 74 9.67 -17.77 8.03
CA ARG A 74 8.61 -18.71 8.42
C ARG A 74 8.42 -18.80 9.94
N PRO A 75 9.47 -18.95 10.77
CA PRO A 75 9.38 -18.85 12.21
C PRO A 75 8.83 -17.52 12.73
N VAL A 76 9.27 -16.39 12.17
CA VAL A 76 8.77 -15.05 12.53
C VAL A 76 7.28 -14.94 12.23
N MET A 77 6.85 -15.25 11.01
CA MET A 77 5.45 -15.23 10.62
C MET A 77 4.59 -16.17 11.48
N SER A 78 5.12 -17.34 11.84
CA SER A 78 4.44 -18.27 12.75
C SER A 78 4.30 -17.71 14.17
N ALA A 79 5.30 -16.98 14.67
CA ALA A 79 5.22 -16.30 15.96
C ALA A 79 4.20 -15.17 15.96
N LEU A 80 4.18 -14.34 14.90
CA LEU A 80 3.18 -13.30 14.68
C LEU A 80 1.77 -13.90 14.58
N ALA A 81 1.60 -14.98 13.82
CA ALA A 81 0.33 -15.68 13.66
C ALA A 81 -0.21 -16.19 15.00
N ARG A 82 0.64 -16.79 15.83
CA ARG A 82 0.25 -17.22 17.18
C ARG A 82 -0.17 -16.04 18.05
N ARG A 83 0.54 -14.91 17.95
CA ARG A 83 0.25 -13.70 18.72
C ARG A 83 -1.08 -13.07 18.25
N ALA A 84 -1.27 -12.89 16.95
CA ALA A 84 -2.46 -12.31 16.34
C ALA A 84 -3.72 -13.13 16.62
N ARG A 85 -3.67 -14.47 16.46
CA ARG A 85 -4.83 -15.35 16.71
C ARG A 85 -5.29 -15.40 18.17
N ARG A 86 -4.39 -15.13 19.12
CA ARG A 86 -4.70 -15.18 20.55
C ARG A 86 -5.09 -13.84 21.14
N THR A 87 -4.86 -12.77 20.40
CA THR A 87 -5.15 -11.44 20.92
C THR A 87 -6.61 -11.05 20.72
N ARG A 88 -7.13 -10.32 21.70
CA ARG A 88 -8.39 -9.58 21.60
C ARG A 88 -8.14 -8.09 21.84
N CYS A 89 -6.89 -7.66 21.72
CA CYS A 89 -6.45 -6.29 21.92
C CYS A 89 -6.07 -5.66 20.58
N TRP A 90 -6.72 -4.57 20.19
CA TRP A 90 -6.46 -3.87 18.95
C TRP A 90 -5.00 -3.43 18.80
N VAL A 91 -4.35 -3.02 19.92
CA VAL A 91 -2.93 -2.61 19.92
C VAL A 91 -2.02 -3.74 19.45
N VAL A 92 -2.20 -4.94 20.03
CA VAL A 92 -1.40 -6.12 19.70
C VAL A 92 -1.67 -6.58 18.27
N ALA A 93 -2.93 -6.56 17.84
CA ALA A 93 -3.33 -6.91 16.48
C ALA A 93 -2.71 -5.94 15.46
N LEU A 94 -2.84 -4.63 15.69
CA LEU A 94 -2.29 -3.60 14.81
C LEU A 94 -0.76 -3.68 14.70
N LYS A 95 -0.04 -3.79 15.82
CA LYS A 95 1.42 -3.95 15.81
C LYS A 95 1.85 -5.23 15.07
N SER A 96 1.08 -6.32 15.21
CA SER A 96 1.36 -7.56 14.46
C SER A 96 1.19 -7.36 12.95
N LEU A 97 0.19 -6.59 12.53
CA LEU A 97 -0.02 -6.23 11.12
C LEU A 97 1.10 -5.33 10.59
N MET A 98 1.52 -4.31 11.36
CA MET A 98 2.61 -3.42 10.96
C MET A 98 3.93 -4.19 10.77
N ILE A 99 4.26 -5.11 11.69
CA ILE A 99 5.45 -5.96 11.52
C ILE A 99 5.31 -6.88 10.31
N ALA A 100 4.15 -7.50 10.11
CA ALA A 100 3.90 -8.34 8.93
C ALA A 100 4.01 -7.53 7.64
N HIS A 101 3.49 -6.30 7.61
CA HIS A 101 3.62 -5.34 6.51
C HIS A 101 5.09 -5.13 6.15
N GLY A 102 5.92 -4.72 7.12
CA GLY A 102 7.35 -4.51 6.86
C GLY A 102 8.09 -5.77 6.40
N LEU A 103 7.71 -6.95 6.90
CA LEU A 103 8.32 -8.21 6.48
C LEU A 103 7.93 -8.62 5.06
N LEU A 104 6.68 -8.46 4.69
CA LEU A 104 6.16 -8.89 3.38
C LEU A 104 6.53 -7.93 2.26
N LEU A 105 6.50 -6.62 2.52
CA LEU A 105 6.64 -5.61 1.49
C LEU A 105 8.04 -4.99 1.42
N ARG A 106 8.79 -5.01 2.51
CA ARG A 106 10.07 -4.29 2.61
C ARG A 106 11.30 -5.17 2.78
N SER A 107 11.12 -6.47 2.98
CA SER A 107 12.26 -7.35 3.25
C SER A 107 12.98 -7.85 1.99
N GLY A 108 12.48 -7.57 0.80
CA GLY A 108 13.00 -8.13 -0.47
C GLY A 108 12.94 -9.66 -0.53
N LEU A 109 12.23 -10.28 0.40
CA LEU A 109 12.05 -11.73 0.45
C LEU A 109 10.93 -12.12 -0.52
N PRO A 110 11.13 -13.18 -1.32
CA PRO A 110 10.10 -13.61 -2.24
C PRO A 110 8.83 -13.98 -1.46
N PRO A 111 7.66 -13.51 -1.88
CA PRO A 111 6.39 -13.79 -1.24
C PRO A 111 5.92 -15.22 -1.51
N ARG A 112 6.66 -16.22 -1.03
CA ARG A 112 6.34 -17.64 -1.20
C ARG A 112 5.19 -18.13 -0.31
N ALA A 113 4.59 -17.26 0.47
CA ALA A 113 3.66 -17.68 1.53
C ALA A 113 2.18 -17.65 1.14
N GLY A 114 1.82 -17.11 -0.03
CA GLY A 114 0.41 -16.88 -0.33
C GLY A 114 -0.21 -15.89 0.68
N ARG A 115 -1.36 -16.23 1.21
CA ARG A 115 -2.06 -15.38 2.20
C ARG A 115 -1.28 -15.21 3.51
N VAL A 116 -1.56 -14.10 4.19
CA VAL A 116 -1.07 -13.86 5.55
C VAL A 116 -1.47 -15.03 6.46
N PRO A 117 -0.53 -15.60 7.28
CA PRO A 117 -0.78 -16.85 8.02
C PRO A 117 -1.63 -16.67 9.29
N PHE A 118 -2.43 -15.62 9.37
CA PHE A 118 -3.38 -15.36 10.46
C PHE A 118 -4.62 -14.64 9.91
N GLU A 119 -5.73 -14.78 10.62
CA GLU A 119 -7.04 -14.26 10.22
C GLU A 119 -7.49 -13.17 11.19
N LEU A 120 -7.78 -11.98 10.67
CA LEU A 120 -8.28 -10.84 11.42
C LEU A 120 -9.48 -10.14 10.71
N ALA A 121 -10.10 -10.80 9.72
CA ALA A 121 -11.25 -10.24 9.02
C ALA A 121 -12.42 -9.95 9.96
N ASP A 122 -12.64 -10.82 10.96
CA ASP A 122 -13.70 -10.69 11.96
C ASP A 122 -13.16 -10.18 13.31
N PHE A 123 -12.00 -9.53 13.32
CA PHE A 123 -11.41 -9.04 14.55
C PHE A 123 -12.35 -8.09 15.30
N ARG A 124 -12.47 -8.32 16.61
CA ARG A 124 -13.19 -7.45 17.57
C ARG A 124 -12.31 -7.20 18.79
N ASP A 125 -12.19 -5.93 19.17
CA ASP A 125 -11.48 -5.56 20.40
C ASP A 125 -12.36 -5.79 21.63
N TRP A 126 -11.88 -6.63 22.53
CA TRP A 126 -12.52 -6.93 23.81
C TRP A 126 -11.61 -6.62 25.00
N SER A 127 -10.47 -6.00 24.75
CA SER A 127 -9.40 -5.86 25.76
C SER A 127 -9.53 -4.62 26.62
N SER A 128 -10.31 -3.65 26.18
CA SER A 128 -10.37 -2.33 26.78
C SER A 128 -11.77 -2.01 27.30
N PRO A 129 -11.88 -1.36 28.47
CA PRO A 129 -13.14 -0.76 28.92
C PRO A 129 -13.45 0.54 28.15
N LEU A 130 -13.19 0.56 26.85
CA LEU A 130 -13.54 1.65 25.96
C LEU A 130 -15.06 1.63 25.71
N PRO A 131 -15.66 2.80 25.44
CA PRO A 131 -17.02 2.84 24.91
C PRO A 131 -17.14 1.91 23.69
N ALA A 132 -18.28 1.23 23.54
CA ALA A 132 -18.49 0.25 22.47
C ALA A 132 -18.21 0.83 21.06
N ALA A 133 -18.61 2.08 20.81
CA ALA A 133 -18.35 2.78 19.55
C ALA A 133 -16.85 2.89 19.26
N ARG A 134 -16.03 3.21 20.25
CA ARG A 134 -14.57 3.35 20.09
C ARG A 134 -13.89 1.99 19.88
N SER A 135 -14.34 0.95 20.58
CA SER A 135 -13.86 -0.43 20.37
C SER A 135 -14.20 -0.92 18.95
N LEU A 136 -15.39 -0.61 18.45
CA LEU A 136 -15.80 -0.92 17.08
C LEU A 136 -14.94 -0.18 16.04
N ALA A 137 -14.61 1.10 16.27
CA ALA A 137 -13.79 1.91 15.40
C ALA A 137 -12.35 1.36 15.28
N PHE A 138 -11.70 1.02 16.40
CA PHE A 138 -10.40 0.35 16.36
C PHE A 138 -10.48 -1.04 15.70
N SER A 139 -11.56 -1.77 15.92
CA SER A 139 -11.76 -3.07 15.27
C SER A 139 -11.89 -2.92 13.76
N ALA A 140 -12.61 -1.90 13.28
CA ALA A 140 -12.75 -1.59 11.86
C ALA A 140 -11.40 -1.23 11.23
N PHE A 141 -10.59 -0.42 11.90
CA PHE A 141 -9.24 -0.07 11.45
C PHE A 141 -8.34 -1.31 11.31
N VAL A 142 -8.31 -2.18 12.30
CA VAL A 142 -7.53 -3.44 12.26
C VAL A 142 -7.99 -4.32 11.09
N ARG A 143 -9.30 -4.45 10.87
CA ARG A 143 -9.85 -5.24 9.75
C ARG A 143 -9.50 -4.64 8.40
N ALA A 144 -9.56 -3.31 8.25
CA ALA A 144 -9.18 -2.63 7.01
C ALA A 144 -7.69 -2.87 6.69
N TYR A 145 -6.82 -2.70 7.69
CA TYR A 145 -5.39 -2.95 7.51
C TYR A 145 -5.08 -4.41 7.18
N PHE A 146 -5.73 -5.36 7.87
CA PHE A 146 -5.59 -6.78 7.58
C PHE A 146 -6.02 -7.12 6.15
N ARG A 147 -7.17 -6.61 5.71
CA ARG A 147 -7.71 -6.86 4.36
C ARG A 147 -6.74 -6.42 3.29
N PHE A 148 -6.15 -5.25 3.44
CA PHE A 148 -5.10 -4.79 2.52
C PHE A 148 -3.92 -5.78 2.45
N LEU A 149 -3.34 -6.14 3.61
CA LEU A 149 -2.18 -7.04 3.64
C LEU A 149 -2.48 -8.43 3.07
N ASP A 150 -3.66 -8.98 3.35
CA ASP A 150 -4.06 -10.29 2.87
C ASP A 150 -4.19 -10.31 1.34
N TYR A 151 -4.86 -9.31 0.75
CA TYR A 151 -4.97 -9.20 -0.71
C TYR A 151 -3.64 -8.88 -1.38
N HIS A 152 -2.82 -8.00 -0.80
CA HIS A 152 -1.50 -7.71 -1.34
C HIS A 152 -0.63 -8.97 -1.37
N SER A 153 -0.60 -9.73 -0.28
CA SER A 153 0.13 -10.99 -0.18
C SER A 153 -0.35 -12.03 -1.19
N LEU A 154 -1.68 -12.11 -1.42
CA LEU A 154 -2.28 -12.99 -2.41
C LEU A 154 -1.88 -12.61 -3.84
N PHE A 155 -1.95 -11.33 -4.20
CA PHE A 155 -1.62 -10.85 -5.55
C PHE A 155 -0.13 -11.02 -5.86
N SER A 156 0.76 -10.74 -4.90
CA SER A 156 2.19 -10.95 -5.06
C SER A 156 2.53 -12.42 -5.31
N ALA A 157 1.87 -13.35 -4.61
CA ALA A 157 2.06 -14.78 -4.85
C ALA A 157 1.56 -15.26 -6.23
N GLN A 158 0.51 -14.63 -6.77
CA GLN A 158 0.00 -14.92 -8.12
C GLN A 158 0.95 -14.40 -9.21
N GLU A 159 1.54 -13.21 -9.04
CA GLU A 159 2.49 -12.67 -10.02
C GLU A 159 3.74 -13.56 -10.17
N ASP A 160 4.21 -14.19 -9.08
CA ASP A 160 5.34 -15.13 -9.12
C ASP A 160 5.00 -16.41 -9.88
N THR A 161 3.74 -16.86 -9.86
CA THR A 161 3.31 -18.08 -10.59
C THR A 161 3.05 -17.81 -12.06
N ASP A 162 2.53 -16.64 -12.41
CA ASP A 162 2.24 -16.25 -13.79
C ASP A 162 3.52 -15.95 -14.60
N GLY A 163 4.60 -15.56 -13.93
CA GLY A 163 5.91 -15.31 -14.56
C GLY A 163 6.62 -16.58 -15.06
N GLY A 164 6.19 -17.76 -14.64
CA GLY A 164 6.85 -19.05 -14.95
C GLY A 164 6.06 -19.97 -15.92
N GLY A 165 4.83 -19.65 -16.25
CA GLY A 165 3.98 -20.50 -17.09
C GLY A 165 3.51 -19.75 -18.34
N GLY A 166 3.91 -20.20 -19.53
CA GLY A 166 3.51 -19.67 -20.82
C GLY A 166 2.00 -19.77 -21.10
N GLY A 167 1.20 -19.09 -20.29
CA GLY A 167 -0.20 -18.84 -20.58
C GLY A 167 -0.30 -17.86 -21.74
N CYS A 168 -1.04 -18.25 -22.78
CA CYS A 168 -1.30 -17.49 -24.01
C CYS A 168 -2.20 -16.25 -23.75
N SER A 169 -1.95 -15.49 -22.68
CA SER A 169 -2.66 -14.23 -22.41
C SER A 169 -2.03 -13.11 -23.23
N ASP A 170 -2.86 -12.38 -23.95
CA ASP A 170 -2.44 -11.16 -24.64
C ASP A 170 -1.72 -10.21 -23.66
N PRO A 171 -0.51 -9.71 -23.98
CA PRO A 171 0.27 -8.84 -23.11
C PRO A 171 -0.48 -7.61 -22.63
N GLN A 172 -1.39 -7.06 -23.46
CA GLN A 172 -2.21 -5.91 -23.10
C GLN A 172 -3.25 -6.28 -22.03
N THR A 173 -3.90 -7.41 -22.16
CA THR A 173 -4.87 -7.92 -21.18
C THR A 173 -4.18 -8.19 -19.84
N ALA A 174 -3.01 -8.83 -19.84
CA ALA A 174 -2.22 -9.06 -18.62
C ALA A 174 -1.80 -7.75 -17.94
N LEU A 175 -1.46 -6.72 -18.72
CA LEU A 175 -1.12 -5.41 -18.18
C LEU A 175 -2.34 -4.74 -17.53
N LEU A 176 -3.51 -4.77 -18.17
CA LEU A 176 -4.76 -4.22 -17.63
C LEU A 176 -5.20 -4.93 -16.34
N ASP A 177 -5.07 -6.25 -16.27
CA ASP A 177 -5.36 -7.00 -15.05
C ASP A 177 -4.45 -6.59 -13.88
N ARG A 178 -3.15 -6.37 -14.17
CA ARG A 178 -2.22 -5.87 -13.14
C ARG A 178 -2.58 -4.46 -12.67
N ILE A 179 -2.99 -3.58 -13.57
CA ILE A 179 -3.47 -2.24 -13.21
C ILE A 179 -4.71 -2.35 -12.33
N ALA A 180 -5.68 -3.18 -12.72
CA ALA A 180 -6.92 -3.38 -11.95
C ALA A 180 -6.65 -3.94 -10.55
N LYS A 181 -5.70 -4.89 -10.40
CA LYS A 181 -5.25 -5.40 -9.09
C LYS A 181 -4.65 -4.28 -8.23
N ASN A 182 -3.78 -3.44 -8.78
CA ASN A 182 -3.19 -2.31 -8.05
C ASN A 182 -4.24 -1.25 -7.68
N GLN A 183 -5.19 -0.95 -8.57
CA GLN A 183 -6.30 -0.06 -8.27
C GLN A 183 -7.16 -0.59 -7.10
N PHE A 184 -7.39 -1.89 -7.06
CA PHE A 184 -8.09 -2.52 -5.93
C PHE A 184 -7.29 -2.43 -4.63
N LEU A 185 -5.96 -2.66 -4.66
CA LEU A 185 -5.10 -2.47 -3.49
C LEU A 185 -5.12 -1.04 -3.00
N LEU A 186 -5.12 -0.06 -3.91
CA LEU A 186 -5.22 1.36 -3.56
C LEU A 186 -6.53 1.67 -2.82
N GLU A 187 -7.67 1.12 -3.26
CA GLU A 187 -8.94 1.27 -2.57
C GLU A 187 -8.93 0.68 -1.15
N LEU A 188 -8.25 -0.45 -0.97
CA LEU A 188 -8.09 -1.05 0.35
C LEU A 188 -7.19 -0.20 1.27
N LEU A 189 -6.12 0.40 0.72
CA LEU A 189 -5.24 1.31 1.45
C LEU A 189 -5.98 2.56 1.91
N LEU A 190 -6.82 3.15 1.08
CA LEU A 190 -7.63 4.33 1.41
C LEU A 190 -8.67 4.06 2.51
N GLN A 191 -9.00 2.79 2.79
CA GLN A 191 -9.82 2.40 3.92
C GLN A 191 -9.07 2.39 5.26
N ILE A 192 -7.74 2.46 5.27
CA ILE A 192 -6.93 2.51 6.49
C ILE A 192 -6.94 3.93 7.05
N ARG A 193 -8.04 4.31 7.69
CA ARG A 193 -8.29 5.63 8.25
C ARG A 193 -9.07 5.52 9.55
N PRO A 194 -9.08 6.56 10.41
CA PRO A 194 -9.93 6.57 11.60
C PRO A 194 -11.41 6.44 11.25
N TYR A 195 -12.12 5.63 12.00
CA TYR A 195 -13.56 5.36 11.83
C TYR A 195 -14.44 6.05 12.90
N GLY A 196 -13.83 6.85 13.77
CA GLY A 196 -14.54 7.57 14.82
C GLY A 196 -13.60 8.42 15.66
N ASP A 197 -14.21 9.25 16.50
CA ASP A 197 -13.49 10.18 17.35
C ASP A 197 -12.57 9.51 18.36
N GLY A 198 -11.47 10.16 18.68
CA GLY A 198 -10.49 9.69 19.65
C GLY A 198 -9.65 8.50 19.18
N MET A 199 -9.60 8.25 17.87
CA MET A 199 -8.65 7.34 17.26
C MET A 199 -7.30 7.99 16.91
N GLU A 200 -7.14 9.28 17.16
CA GLU A 200 -5.93 10.06 16.92
C GLU A 200 -4.83 9.74 17.94
N VAL A 201 -4.52 8.46 18.06
CA VAL A 201 -3.49 7.95 18.95
C VAL A 201 -2.21 7.70 18.15
N PRO A 202 -1.01 7.90 18.75
CA PRO A 202 0.26 7.81 18.03
C PRO A 202 0.43 6.52 17.22
N LEU A 203 0.01 5.39 17.75
CA LEU A 203 0.12 4.10 17.06
C LEU A 203 -0.76 4.00 15.80
N VAL A 204 -1.95 4.62 15.79
CA VAL A 204 -2.82 4.69 14.61
C VAL A 204 -2.21 5.59 13.55
N LEU A 205 -1.67 6.75 13.96
CA LEU A 205 -1.00 7.69 13.04
C LEU A 205 0.25 7.05 12.42
N GLU A 206 1.00 6.27 13.19
CA GLU A 206 2.15 5.50 12.69
C GLU A 206 1.72 4.42 11.68
N ALA A 207 0.63 3.72 11.96
CA ALA A 207 0.08 2.74 11.02
C ALA A 207 -0.43 3.39 9.73
N MET A 208 -1.04 4.58 9.81
CA MET A 208 -1.41 5.37 8.63
C MET A 208 -0.19 5.86 7.86
N ASP A 209 0.89 6.19 8.56
CA ASP A 209 2.16 6.58 7.93
C ASP A 209 2.74 5.43 7.10
N CYS A 210 2.72 4.20 7.62
CA CYS A 210 3.09 3.01 6.86
C CYS A 210 2.20 2.80 5.62
N ALA A 211 0.88 2.98 5.77
CA ALA A 211 -0.07 2.87 4.67
C ALA A 211 0.16 3.96 3.61
N LEU A 212 0.52 5.18 4.03
CA LEU A 212 0.79 6.30 3.13
C LEU A 212 2.02 6.04 2.24
N VAL A 213 3.09 5.48 2.80
CA VAL A 213 4.28 5.07 2.03
C VAL A 213 3.91 4.03 0.97
N GLU A 214 3.05 3.08 1.32
CA GLU A 214 2.58 2.06 0.38
C GLU A 214 1.65 2.63 -0.69
N ILE A 215 0.81 3.60 -0.33
CA ILE A 215 -0.03 4.33 -1.29
C ILE A 215 0.83 4.98 -2.39
N PHE A 216 1.94 5.63 -2.02
CA PHE A 216 2.84 6.24 -3.01
C PHE A 216 3.40 5.21 -3.98
N GLN A 217 3.82 4.06 -3.46
CA GLN A 217 4.37 2.99 -4.30
C GLN A 217 3.31 2.42 -5.25
N VAL A 218 2.15 2.00 -4.72
CA VAL A 218 1.07 1.41 -5.52
C VAL A 218 0.54 2.40 -6.55
N TYR A 219 0.37 3.68 -6.18
CA TYR A 219 -0.08 4.71 -7.13
C TYR A 219 0.95 4.99 -8.22
N GLY A 220 2.24 5.05 -7.88
CA GLY A 220 3.32 5.18 -8.86
C GLY A 220 3.35 4.02 -9.86
N GLU A 221 3.12 2.80 -9.39
CA GLU A 221 2.99 1.64 -10.26
C GLU A 221 1.77 1.70 -11.17
N ILE A 222 0.62 2.18 -10.66
CA ILE A 222 -0.59 2.39 -11.48
C ILE A 222 -0.27 3.37 -12.61
N CYS A 223 0.30 4.54 -12.30
CA CYS A 223 0.66 5.56 -13.29
C CYS A 223 1.64 5.02 -14.33
N THR A 224 2.69 4.32 -13.89
CA THR A 224 3.69 3.73 -14.79
C THR A 224 3.07 2.70 -15.74
N ARG A 225 2.20 1.83 -15.22
CA ARG A 225 1.53 0.81 -16.05
C ARG A 225 0.51 1.41 -17.00
N ILE A 226 -0.23 2.45 -16.57
CA ILE A 226 -1.13 3.21 -17.48
C ILE A 226 -0.34 3.85 -18.61
N ALA A 227 0.78 4.52 -18.31
CA ALA A 227 1.64 5.11 -19.33
C ALA A 227 2.14 4.06 -20.34
N ARG A 228 2.56 2.89 -19.87
CA ARG A 228 2.95 1.76 -20.74
C ARG A 228 1.78 1.29 -21.61
N PHE A 229 0.58 1.18 -21.06
CA PHE A 229 -0.62 0.79 -21.80
C PHE A 229 -0.92 1.79 -22.91
N LEU A 230 -0.91 3.10 -22.62
CA LEU A 230 -1.17 4.16 -23.60
C LEU A 230 -0.11 4.15 -24.72
N VAL A 231 1.18 4.08 -24.37
CA VAL A 231 2.27 3.98 -25.36
C VAL A 231 2.15 2.71 -26.20
N SER A 232 1.72 1.59 -25.58
CA SER A 232 1.50 0.35 -26.31
C SER A 232 0.30 0.39 -27.23
N GLY A 233 -0.69 1.22 -26.95
CA GLY A 233 -1.92 1.39 -27.73
C GLY A 233 -1.79 2.32 -28.92
N VAL A 234 -0.75 3.19 -28.97
CA VAL A 234 -0.55 4.08 -30.11
C VAL A 234 -0.19 3.26 -31.36
N PRO A 235 -0.96 3.37 -32.45
CA PRO A 235 -0.67 2.67 -33.70
C PRO A 235 0.66 3.15 -34.28
N GLY A 236 1.47 2.21 -34.72
CA GLY A 236 2.74 2.49 -35.41
C GLY A 236 2.76 1.80 -36.76
N PRO A 237 3.70 2.16 -37.67
CA PRO A 237 3.75 1.61 -39.01
C PRO A 237 3.88 0.09 -39.09
N THR A 238 4.25 -0.57 -37.99
CA THR A 238 4.44 -2.02 -37.89
C THR A 238 3.57 -2.68 -36.83
N LYS A 239 2.67 -1.91 -36.17
CA LYS A 239 1.93 -2.40 -35.00
C LYS A 239 0.44 -2.54 -35.32
N PRO A 240 -0.17 -3.71 -35.07
CA PRO A 240 -1.59 -3.88 -35.29
C PRO A 240 -2.40 -2.95 -34.36
N PRO A 241 -3.58 -2.49 -34.79
CA PRO A 241 -4.47 -1.69 -33.98
C PRO A 241 -4.88 -2.42 -32.69
N MET A 242 -5.17 -1.65 -31.64
CA MET A 242 -5.61 -2.20 -30.36
C MET A 242 -6.98 -2.86 -30.53
N ARG A 243 -7.15 -4.05 -29.96
CA ARG A 243 -8.45 -4.74 -29.95
C ARG A 243 -9.49 -3.88 -29.20
N LYS A 244 -10.71 -3.75 -29.75
CA LYS A 244 -11.84 -3.01 -29.13
C LYS A 244 -12.07 -3.37 -27.66
N ALA A 245 -11.98 -4.66 -27.32
CA ALA A 245 -12.13 -5.10 -25.94
C ALA A 245 -11.03 -4.56 -25.00
N ALA A 246 -9.78 -4.50 -25.48
CA ALA A 246 -8.66 -3.93 -24.72
C ALA A 246 -8.78 -2.41 -24.56
N ALA A 247 -9.22 -1.70 -25.63
CA ALA A 247 -9.50 -0.27 -25.58
C ALA A 247 -10.59 0.05 -24.54
N ALA A 248 -11.73 -0.66 -24.59
CA ALA A 248 -12.82 -0.48 -23.63
C ALA A 248 -12.41 -0.79 -22.18
N ALA A 249 -11.59 -1.83 -21.97
CA ALA A 249 -11.04 -2.12 -20.65
C ALA A 249 -10.06 -1.05 -20.19
N GLY A 250 -9.23 -0.50 -21.09
CA GLY A 250 -8.33 0.61 -20.82
C GLY A 250 -9.07 1.88 -20.40
N VAL A 251 -10.16 2.22 -21.09
CA VAL A 251 -11.03 3.36 -20.74
C VAL A 251 -11.57 3.22 -19.31
N LYS A 252 -12.05 2.03 -18.93
CA LYS A 252 -12.52 1.77 -17.54
C LYS A 252 -11.42 1.99 -16.51
N VAL A 253 -10.20 1.55 -16.81
CA VAL A 253 -9.03 1.75 -15.94
C VAL A 253 -8.72 3.24 -15.80
N LEU A 254 -8.78 4.03 -16.86
CA LEU A 254 -8.53 5.47 -16.84
C LEU A 254 -9.57 6.22 -15.99
N TRP A 255 -10.86 5.95 -16.19
CA TRP A 255 -11.92 6.54 -15.39
C TRP A 255 -11.75 6.23 -13.90
N ARG A 256 -11.46 4.98 -13.55
CA ARG A 256 -11.20 4.59 -12.17
C ARG A 256 -9.96 5.29 -11.59
N ALA A 257 -8.90 5.46 -12.39
CA ALA A 257 -7.70 6.19 -11.95
C ALA A 257 -7.99 7.67 -11.68
N ALA A 258 -8.83 8.34 -12.51
CA ALA A 258 -9.26 9.71 -12.28
C ALA A 258 -10.04 9.85 -10.97
N GLU A 259 -10.97 8.95 -10.70
CA GLU A 259 -11.75 8.91 -9.47
C GLU A 259 -10.85 8.66 -8.24
N GLN A 260 -9.94 7.67 -8.33
CA GLN A 260 -8.99 7.36 -7.28
C GLN A 260 -8.02 8.52 -7.02
N SER A 261 -7.62 9.29 -8.04
CA SER A 261 -6.77 10.47 -7.85
C SER A 261 -7.44 11.55 -7.00
N ALA A 262 -8.76 11.72 -7.14
CA ALA A 262 -9.54 12.65 -6.32
C ALA A 262 -9.67 12.15 -4.86
N GLN A 263 -9.92 10.84 -4.69
CA GLN A 263 -9.98 10.22 -3.36
C GLN A 263 -8.65 10.30 -2.62
N LEU A 264 -7.53 10.14 -3.35
CA LEU A 264 -6.18 10.30 -2.80
C LEU A 264 -5.95 11.69 -2.23
N LEU A 265 -6.33 12.75 -2.96
CA LEU A 265 -6.18 14.12 -2.45
C LEU A 265 -6.93 14.30 -1.13
N SER A 266 -8.17 13.84 -1.05
CA SER A 266 -8.96 13.89 0.17
C SER A 266 -8.31 13.09 1.32
N TYR A 267 -7.76 11.92 1.01
CA TYR A 267 -7.03 11.11 2.00
C TYR A 267 -5.75 11.80 2.50
N PHE A 268 -5.02 12.47 1.62
CA PHE A 268 -3.83 13.24 2.01
C PHE A 268 -4.17 14.44 2.89
N GLU A 269 -5.25 15.13 2.60
CA GLU A 269 -5.74 16.23 3.46
C GLU A 269 -6.11 15.72 4.84
N LEU A 270 -6.81 14.59 4.92
CA LEU A 270 -7.09 13.91 6.18
C LEU A 270 -5.79 13.57 6.94
N CYS A 271 -4.84 12.91 6.29
CA CYS A 271 -3.55 12.55 6.91
C CYS A 271 -2.78 13.78 7.41
N ARG A 272 -2.79 14.88 6.62
CA ARG A 272 -2.16 16.13 7.00
C ARG A 272 -2.84 16.76 8.21
N GLY A 273 -4.17 16.79 8.23
CA GLY A 273 -4.95 17.30 9.36
C GLY A 273 -4.72 16.52 10.64
N LEU A 274 -4.52 15.20 10.55
CA LEU A 274 -4.20 14.34 11.68
C LEU A 274 -2.73 14.40 12.11
N GLY A 275 -1.84 15.03 11.33
CA GLY A 275 -0.42 15.15 11.64
C GLY A 275 0.40 13.90 11.30
N VAL A 276 -0.05 13.05 10.35
CA VAL A 276 0.74 11.93 9.82
C VAL A 276 2.03 12.46 9.19
N VAL A 277 3.17 11.86 9.52
CA VAL A 277 4.50 12.44 9.25
C VAL A 277 4.78 12.56 7.75
N ASN A 278 4.58 11.49 7.00
CA ASN A 278 4.85 11.47 5.55
C ASN A 278 3.82 12.26 4.72
N ALA A 279 2.66 12.60 5.28
CA ALA A 279 1.68 13.47 4.62
C ALA A 279 2.19 14.91 4.39
N ARG A 280 3.24 15.33 5.10
CA ARG A 280 3.92 16.62 4.90
C ARG A 280 4.81 16.64 3.65
N LYS A 281 5.21 15.47 3.17
CA LYS A 281 6.13 15.28 2.04
C LYS A 281 5.39 14.90 0.76
N LEU A 282 4.18 15.42 0.54
CA LEU A 282 3.48 15.13 -0.72
C LEU A 282 4.41 15.50 -1.89
N PRO A 283 4.68 14.56 -2.79
CA PRO A 283 5.46 14.88 -3.97
C PRO A 283 4.74 15.99 -4.75
N ALA A 284 5.45 17.04 -5.13
CA ALA A 284 4.93 18.07 -6.05
C ALA A 284 4.47 17.47 -7.39
N ALA A 285 4.91 16.24 -7.67
CA ALA A 285 4.59 15.45 -8.85
C ALA A 285 3.26 14.67 -8.77
N PHE A 286 2.44 14.85 -7.73
CA PHE A 286 1.12 14.24 -7.70
C PHE A 286 0.22 14.93 -8.73
N VAL A 287 0.19 14.38 -9.95
CA VAL A 287 -0.67 14.89 -11.02
C VAL A 287 -2.05 14.28 -10.86
N ARG A 288 -3.03 15.12 -10.60
CA ARG A 288 -4.43 14.75 -10.64
C ARG A 288 -4.82 14.46 -12.09
N LEU A 289 -5.26 13.26 -12.38
CA LEU A 289 -5.88 12.94 -13.67
C LEU A 289 -7.26 13.60 -13.72
N LYS A 290 -7.45 14.55 -14.64
CA LYS A 290 -8.73 15.26 -14.80
C LYS A 290 -9.68 14.42 -15.64
N HIS A 291 -10.98 14.57 -15.41
CA HIS A 291 -12.01 13.89 -16.20
C HIS A 291 -11.98 14.28 -17.69
N ASP A 292 -11.58 15.52 -17.97
CA ASP A 292 -11.48 16.00 -19.35
C ASP A 292 -10.31 15.32 -20.09
N ASP A 293 -9.15 15.16 -19.41
CA ASP A 293 -8.01 14.41 -19.97
C ASP A 293 -8.40 12.97 -20.29
N VAL A 294 -9.23 12.35 -19.43
CA VAL A 294 -9.71 10.97 -19.65
C VAL A 294 -10.67 10.90 -20.84
N ARG A 295 -11.55 11.88 -21.02
CA ARG A 295 -12.44 11.94 -22.21
C ARG A 295 -11.67 12.08 -23.51
N ASP A 296 -10.58 12.85 -23.50
CA ASP A 296 -9.74 13.00 -24.68
C ASP A 296 -9.00 11.70 -25.00
N LEU A 297 -8.46 11.02 -23.97
CA LEU A 297 -7.86 9.69 -24.14
C LEU A 297 -8.88 8.63 -24.58
N GLU A 298 -10.11 8.68 -24.07
CA GLU A 298 -11.20 7.80 -24.50
C GLU A 298 -11.51 7.98 -25.98
N ARG A 299 -11.63 9.23 -26.46
CA ARG A 299 -11.87 9.51 -27.88
C ARG A 299 -10.74 8.95 -28.75
N ILE A 300 -9.49 9.10 -28.35
CA ILE A 300 -8.34 8.55 -29.06
C ILE A 300 -8.40 7.01 -29.10
N LEU A 301 -8.59 6.38 -27.95
CA LEU A 301 -8.59 4.91 -27.83
C LEU A 301 -9.77 4.26 -28.55
N MET A 302 -10.95 4.91 -28.56
CA MET A 302 -12.16 4.39 -29.18
C MET A 302 -12.28 4.82 -30.63
N GLY A 303 -11.72 5.98 -31.03
CA GLY A 303 -11.67 6.46 -32.41
C GLY A 303 -10.81 5.56 -33.29
N ASP A 304 -9.63 5.20 -32.82
CA ASP A 304 -8.77 4.25 -33.54
C ASP A 304 -9.38 2.83 -33.64
N ALA A 305 -10.32 2.50 -32.75
CA ALA A 305 -11.04 1.22 -32.78
C ALA A 305 -12.24 1.20 -33.73
N LEU A 306 -12.71 2.38 -34.22
CA LEU A 306 -13.84 2.48 -35.15
C LEU A 306 -13.38 2.44 -36.60
N ASP A 307 -12.12 2.81 -36.91
CA ASP A 307 -11.58 2.75 -38.28
C ASP A 307 -11.34 1.32 -38.79
N ASP A 308 -11.28 0.32 -37.89
CA ASP A 308 -11.08 -1.09 -38.27
C ASP A 308 -12.38 -1.85 -38.64
N THR A 309 -13.54 -1.15 -38.71
CA THR A 309 -14.81 -1.75 -39.15
C THR A 309 -15.25 -1.32 -40.53
N GLY A 310 -14.34 -0.82 -41.35
CA GLY A 310 -14.60 -0.23 -42.65
C GLY A 310 -14.53 -1.15 -43.85
N ASP A 311 -14.66 -2.49 -43.71
CA ASP A 311 -14.72 -3.38 -44.87
C ASP A 311 -15.59 -4.61 -44.61
N GLU A 312 -16.89 -4.44 -44.53
CA GLU A 312 -17.89 -5.46 -44.90
C GLU A 312 -19.31 -4.85 -44.80
N ALA A 313 -19.76 -4.13 -45.82
CA ALA A 313 -21.17 -4.12 -46.23
C ALA A 313 -21.27 -3.43 -47.57
N GLU A 314 -21.37 -4.27 -48.57
CA GLU A 314 -21.84 -3.91 -49.93
C GLU A 314 -23.23 -3.28 -49.92
N GLU A 315 -23.34 -2.29 -50.83
CA GLU A 315 -24.46 -1.95 -51.72
C GLU A 315 -25.89 -1.99 -51.14
N GLN A 316 -26.52 -0.82 -51.12
CA GLN A 316 -27.63 -0.48 -52.01
C GLN A 316 -28.27 0.87 -51.65
N GLY A 317 -28.40 1.72 -52.63
CA GLY A 317 -29.58 2.58 -52.74
C GLY A 317 -29.40 4.08 -52.59
N ALA A 318 -29.12 4.69 -53.73
CA ALA A 318 -29.42 6.04 -54.21
C ALA A 318 -30.39 6.93 -53.40
N ALA A 319 -30.07 8.20 -53.25
CA ALA A 319 -30.69 9.39 -53.81
C ALA A 319 -30.52 10.66 -52.96
N THR A 320 -29.87 11.63 -53.55
CA THR A 320 -30.16 13.08 -53.61
C THR A 320 -30.52 13.86 -52.32
N ALA A 321 -29.73 14.85 -51.96
CA ALA A 321 -29.91 16.27 -52.25
C ALA A 321 -29.04 17.18 -51.36
N ASP A 322 -28.16 17.93 -51.98
CA ASP A 322 -27.88 19.37 -51.86
C ASP A 322 -28.07 20.12 -50.56
N LEU A 323 -27.01 20.79 -50.08
CA LEU A 323 -26.82 22.22 -50.02
C LEU A 323 -25.79 22.69 -48.96
N LYS A 324 -24.73 23.32 -49.50
CA LYS A 324 -24.02 24.53 -49.03
C LYS A 324 -23.39 24.63 -47.66
N ASP A 325 -22.07 24.59 -47.66
CA ASP A 325 -21.14 25.74 -47.57
C ASP A 325 -21.27 26.63 -46.33
N THR A 326 -20.29 26.54 -45.44
CA THR A 326 -19.54 27.68 -44.90
C THR A 326 -18.26 27.21 -44.20
N GLY A 327 -17.14 27.70 -44.70
CA GLY A 327 -15.82 27.46 -44.15
C GLY A 327 -15.61 28.13 -42.79
N SER A 328 -14.86 27.43 -41.95
CA SER A 328 -14.08 28.09 -40.91
C SER A 328 -12.81 27.27 -40.67
N THR A 329 -11.74 27.88 -41.08
CA THR A 329 -10.35 27.51 -40.83
C THR A 329 -10.07 27.48 -39.33
N LEU A 330 -9.83 26.32 -38.76
CA LEU A 330 -9.20 26.22 -37.43
C LEU A 330 -7.83 25.60 -37.54
N ARG A 331 -6.84 26.41 -37.17
CA ARG A 331 -5.42 26.08 -37.00
C ARG A 331 -5.23 24.88 -36.11
N PRO A 332 -4.24 24.02 -36.35
CA PRO A 332 -3.87 22.96 -35.45
C PRO A 332 -3.15 23.56 -34.22
N THR A 333 -3.77 23.46 -33.07
CA THR A 333 -3.14 23.74 -31.78
C THR A 333 -2.24 22.58 -31.41
N SER A 334 -1.01 22.88 -31.27
CA SER A 334 0.10 22.29 -30.52
C SER A 334 -0.18 20.98 -29.81
N THR A 335 0.39 19.92 -30.35
CA THR A 335 0.61 18.63 -29.69
C THR A 335 1.47 18.86 -28.44
N VAL A 336 0.88 18.71 -27.25
CA VAL A 336 1.62 18.63 -26.00
C VAL A 336 2.30 17.27 -25.98
N THR A 337 3.57 17.26 -26.29
CA THR A 337 4.44 16.09 -26.16
C THR A 337 4.59 15.74 -24.69
N THR A 338 4.09 14.60 -24.29
CA THR A 338 4.17 13.98 -22.96
C THR A 338 5.59 13.42 -22.68
N THR A 339 6.62 14.27 -22.77
CA THR A 339 8.01 13.85 -22.46
C THR A 339 8.46 14.22 -21.05
N ASP A 340 7.64 14.90 -20.24
CA ASP A 340 7.99 15.33 -18.88
C ASP A 340 7.57 14.37 -17.76
N TRP A 341 7.19 13.14 -18.07
CA TRP A 341 6.67 12.18 -17.08
C TRP A 341 7.72 11.24 -16.48
N VAL A 342 8.97 11.27 -16.94
CA VAL A 342 9.99 10.31 -16.54
C VAL A 342 11.29 11.02 -16.23
N ALA A 343 11.37 11.65 -15.09
CA ALA A 343 12.66 11.97 -14.45
C ALA A 343 12.52 11.85 -12.94
N PHE A 344 12.58 10.63 -12.44
CA PHE A 344 13.09 10.40 -11.09
C PHE A 344 14.59 10.24 -11.22
N ASP A 345 15.30 11.37 -11.13
CA ASP A 345 16.75 11.36 -10.95
C ASP A 345 17.07 10.84 -9.54
N GLU A 346 17.79 9.73 -9.50
CA GLU A 346 18.52 9.28 -8.32
C GLU A 346 19.63 10.30 -8.02
N GLU A 347 19.36 11.28 -7.18
CA GLU A 347 20.41 12.09 -6.58
C GLU A 347 21.19 11.25 -5.56
N LYS A 348 22.36 10.78 -5.98
CA LYS A 348 23.40 10.26 -5.10
C LYS A 348 23.90 11.38 -4.20
N SER A 349 23.39 11.51 -2.99
CA SER A 349 24.00 12.34 -1.99
C SER A 349 25.18 11.63 -1.34
N ASN A 350 26.39 11.99 -1.78
CA ASN A 350 27.63 11.74 -1.06
C ASN A 350 27.60 12.55 0.25
N ALA A 351 27.41 11.89 1.37
CA ALA A 351 27.68 12.46 2.68
C ALA A 351 29.06 12.00 3.16
N SER A 352 30.02 12.90 3.08
CA SER A 352 31.34 12.75 3.68
C SER A 352 31.25 12.78 5.21
N VAL A 353 31.90 11.81 5.83
CA VAL A 353 32.14 11.70 7.27
C VAL A 353 33.13 12.76 7.69
N VAL A 354 32.74 13.67 8.60
CA VAL A 354 33.66 14.45 9.43
C VAL A 354 33.33 14.20 10.89
N ALA A 355 34.26 13.56 11.56
CA ALA A 355 34.27 13.41 13.01
C ALA A 355 34.78 14.68 13.67
N CYS A 356 34.08 15.23 14.66
CA CYS A 356 34.64 16.06 15.73
C CYS A 356 33.81 15.92 16.99
N GLY A 357 34.53 15.64 18.10
CA GLY A 357 33.94 15.50 19.42
C GLY A 357 33.70 16.85 20.09
N GLY A 358 32.94 16.81 21.20
CA GLY A 358 32.76 17.93 22.12
C GLY A 358 31.45 17.85 22.86
N GLY A 359 31.47 17.51 24.14
CA GLY A 359 30.30 17.38 24.99
C GLY A 359 29.64 18.73 25.34
N SER A 360 28.33 18.69 25.49
CA SER A 360 27.60 19.57 26.42
C SER A 360 26.22 19.03 26.72
N LYS A 361 25.80 19.21 27.96
CA LYS A 361 24.56 18.78 28.58
C LYS A 361 23.34 19.53 28.01
N GLY A 362 22.23 18.81 27.81
CA GLY A 362 20.90 19.33 28.09
C GLY A 362 20.16 19.94 26.90
N HIS A 363 19.43 19.14 26.18
CA HIS A 363 18.07 19.48 25.75
C HIS A 363 17.44 18.20 25.19
N VAL A 364 16.29 17.80 25.75
CA VAL A 364 15.54 16.66 25.21
C VAL A 364 14.86 17.14 23.95
N ASP A 365 15.51 16.94 22.82
CA ASP A 365 14.93 17.20 21.49
C ASP A 365 14.04 16.02 21.09
N VAL A 366 12.73 16.25 21.11
CA VAL A 366 11.68 15.31 20.69
C VAL A 366 11.58 15.34 19.16
N GLY A 367 12.68 15.09 18.45
CA GLY A 367 12.76 15.37 17.01
C GLY A 367 13.36 14.32 16.09
N ASN A 368 13.57 13.07 16.51
CA ASN A 368 14.02 12.05 15.57
C ASN A 368 13.34 10.70 15.85
N HIS A 369 12.06 10.60 15.50
CA HIS A 369 11.38 9.30 15.41
C HIS A 369 11.97 8.52 14.22
N TRP A 370 13.00 7.73 14.51
CA TRP A 370 13.47 6.70 13.58
C TRP A 370 12.35 5.68 13.36
N ASN A 371 11.68 5.78 12.23
CA ASN A 371 10.68 4.81 11.80
C ASN A 371 11.39 3.72 10.98
N PRO A 372 11.52 2.49 11.48
CA PRO A 372 12.23 1.41 10.77
C PRO A 372 11.56 1.05 9.44
N PHE A 373 10.28 1.39 9.25
CA PHE A 373 9.55 1.17 8.01
C PHE A 373 9.93 2.18 6.92
N VAL A 374 10.42 3.37 7.29
CA VAL A 374 10.89 4.40 6.35
C VAL A 374 12.37 4.21 6.03
N ALA A 375 13.17 3.77 6.98
CA ALA A 375 14.61 3.53 6.81
C ALA A 375 14.94 2.32 5.90
N MET A 376 13.97 1.53 5.50
CA MET A 376 14.14 0.39 4.58
C MET A 376 13.84 0.74 3.12
N ALA A 377 13.51 2.00 2.82
CA ALA A 377 13.20 2.47 1.46
C ALA A 377 14.39 3.11 0.74
N GLY A 378 15.62 3.03 1.32
CA GLY A 378 16.88 3.50 0.76
C GLY A 378 17.79 2.33 0.41
#